data_93bbafc3bc20094d2f4f634cdabdcf02
#
_entry.id   93bbafc3bc20094d2f4f634cdabdcf02
#
_cell.length_a   1.000
_cell.length_b   1.000
_cell.length_c   1.000
_cell.angle_alpha   90.00
_cell.angle_beta   90.00
_cell.angle_gamma   90.00
#
_symmetry.space_group_name_H-M   'P 1'
#
loop_
_entity.id
_entity.type
_entity.pdbx_description
1 polymer ?
#
loop_
_entity_poly.entity_id
_entity_poly.type
_entity_poly.pdbx_seq_one_letter_code
_entity_poly.pdbx_strand_id
1 'polypeptide(L)'
;EIPFEIPDSWVWCRLSNLVLLLSGRDLELTQYNSVSNGIPYMTGASNFKNGILIKNRWTDTPIVMSVLGDLLITCKGTIGEMAFNTIGDIHIARQIMAIRSSFVDLNYIQYYLSANLQVLQRQANSMIPGISRGTLLNAIVPLPPLMEQARIVAIIKHLASIMSR
;
A
#
# COMPACT_ATOMS: atom_id res chain seq x y z
N GLU A 1 4.78 -16.63 -16.47
CA GLU A 1 6.22 -16.71 -16.72
C GLU A 1 6.94 -16.29 -15.42
N ILE A 2 7.89 -17.12 -14.95
CA ILE A 2 8.65 -16.86 -13.71
C ILE A 2 9.72 -15.81 -14.04
N PRO A 3 9.79 -14.68 -13.32
CA PRO A 3 10.68 -13.57 -13.68
C PRO A 3 12.18 -13.89 -13.54
N PHE A 4 12.54 -14.74 -12.55
CA PHE A 4 13.94 -15.14 -12.26
C PHE A 4 13.95 -16.36 -11.33
N GLU A 5 15.09 -16.99 -11.16
CA GLU A 5 15.29 -18.10 -10.21
C GLU A 5 15.28 -17.58 -8.77
N ILE A 6 14.65 -18.34 -7.88
CA ILE A 6 14.58 -18.05 -6.43
C ILE A 6 15.11 -19.24 -5.64
N PRO A 7 15.58 -19.08 -4.40
CA PRO A 7 16.00 -20.18 -3.53
C PRO A 7 14.92 -21.25 -3.38
N ASP A 8 15.30 -22.51 -3.20
CA ASP A 8 14.38 -23.66 -3.08
C ASP A 8 13.37 -23.51 -1.92
N SER A 9 13.73 -22.74 -0.89
CA SER A 9 12.87 -22.46 0.26
C SER A 9 11.84 -21.35 0.00
N TRP A 10 11.90 -20.67 -1.15
CA TRP A 10 10.98 -19.60 -1.54
C TRP A 10 9.92 -20.12 -2.51
N VAL A 11 8.78 -19.45 -2.60
CA VAL A 11 7.75 -19.78 -3.57
C VAL A 11 7.27 -18.54 -4.30
N TRP A 12 6.95 -18.68 -5.59
CA TRP A 12 6.26 -17.65 -6.34
C TRP A 12 4.76 -17.67 -5.99
N CYS A 13 4.23 -16.54 -5.58
CA CYS A 13 2.84 -16.42 -5.16
C CYS A 13 2.19 -15.17 -5.74
N ARG A 14 0.90 -15.23 -6.07
CA ARG A 14 0.15 -14.00 -6.41
C ARG A 14 -0.14 -13.21 -5.15
N LEU A 15 -0.07 -11.87 -5.24
CA LEU A 15 -0.38 -11.00 -4.10
C LEU A 15 -1.81 -11.25 -3.57
N SER A 16 -2.75 -11.61 -4.46
CA SER A 16 -4.13 -11.98 -4.08
C SER A 16 -4.23 -13.13 -3.08
N ASN A 17 -3.23 -14.00 -3.02
CA ASN A 17 -3.20 -15.12 -2.08
C ASN A 17 -2.61 -14.74 -0.71
N LEU A 18 -1.99 -13.57 -0.62
CA LEU A 18 -1.23 -13.12 0.55
C LEU A 18 -1.94 -12.02 1.33
N VAL A 19 -2.84 -11.27 0.68
CA VAL A 19 -3.36 -10.03 1.25
C VAL A 19 -4.87 -9.87 0.97
N LEU A 20 -5.54 -9.15 1.86
CA LEU A 20 -6.81 -8.50 1.60
C LEU A 20 -6.53 -7.11 1.03
N LEU A 21 -7.10 -6.80 -0.13
CA LEU A 21 -6.99 -5.49 -0.77
C LEU A 21 -8.31 -4.74 -0.69
N LEU A 22 -8.30 -3.56 -0.10
CA LEU A 22 -9.44 -2.65 0.02
C LEU A 22 -9.26 -1.51 -0.97
N SER A 23 -10.23 -1.30 -1.87
CA SER A 23 -10.25 -0.13 -2.76
C SER A 23 -11.04 0.98 -2.11
N GLY A 24 -10.46 2.17 -2.00
CA GLY A 24 -11.12 3.32 -1.42
C GLY A 24 -12.29 3.84 -2.25
N ARG A 25 -13.10 4.70 -1.65
CA ARG A 25 -14.29 5.31 -2.23
C ARG A 25 -14.36 6.79 -1.87
N ASP A 26 -14.66 7.62 -2.86
CA ASP A 26 -14.83 9.05 -2.62
C ASP A 26 -16.12 9.32 -1.83
N LEU A 27 -16.07 10.35 -1.02
CA LEU A 27 -17.22 10.90 -0.32
C LEU A 27 -17.71 12.17 -1.03
N GLU A 28 -18.99 12.46 -0.91
CA GLU A 28 -19.59 13.70 -1.36
C GLU A 28 -19.12 14.87 -0.46
N LEU A 29 -19.16 16.09 -0.98
CA LEU A 29 -18.69 17.29 -0.26
C LEU A 29 -19.36 17.51 1.11
N THR A 30 -20.61 17.05 1.25
CA THR A 30 -21.40 17.13 2.47
C THR A 30 -21.06 16.06 3.50
N GLN A 31 -20.28 15.04 3.14
CA GLN A 31 -19.97 13.88 3.98
C GLN A 31 -18.61 14.01 4.70
N TYR A 32 -17.88 15.09 4.47
CA TYR A 32 -16.59 15.31 5.14
C TYR A 32 -16.39 16.78 5.52
N ASN A 33 -15.44 17.02 6.40
CA ASN A 33 -15.17 18.33 6.97
C ASN A 33 -13.66 18.57 7.16
N SER A 34 -13.30 19.80 7.56
CA SER A 34 -11.94 20.22 7.91
C SER A 34 -11.78 20.61 9.39
N VAL A 35 -12.78 20.33 10.22
CA VAL A 35 -12.83 20.73 11.63
C VAL A 35 -12.61 19.57 12.60
N SER A 36 -12.01 18.48 12.11
CA SER A 36 -11.66 17.30 12.90
C SER A 36 -12.85 16.57 13.52
N ASN A 37 -14.02 16.64 12.91
CA ASN A 37 -15.19 15.89 13.34
C ASN A 37 -15.24 14.52 12.64
N GLY A 38 -15.20 13.42 13.43
CA GLY A 38 -15.20 12.06 12.96
C GLY A 38 -13.79 11.46 12.78
N ILE A 39 -13.68 10.42 11.93
CA ILE A 39 -12.41 9.77 11.61
C ILE A 39 -11.68 10.50 10.48
N PRO A 40 -10.33 10.43 10.41
CA PRO A 40 -9.59 11.04 9.30
C PRO A 40 -9.99 10.45 7.94
N TYR A 41 -10.05 11.30 6.93
CA TYR A 41 -10.32 10.97 5.54
C TYR A 41 -9.09 11.24 4.68
N MET A 42 -8.48 10.17 4.14
CA MET A 42 -7.33 10.24 3.23
C MET A 42 -7.83 10.34 1.79
N THR A 43 -7.58 11.47 1.14
CA THR A 43 -8.11 11.79 -0.18
C THR A 43 -7.18 11.40 -1.32
N GLY A 44 -5.87 11.27 -1.07
CA GLY A 44 -4.88 10.93 -2.09
C GLY A 44 -3.45 11.24 -1.66
N ALA A 45 -2.56 11.44 -2.63
CA ALA A 45 -1.12 11.62 -2.39
C ALA A 45 -0.78 12.80 -1.47
N SER A 46 -1.61 13.83 -1.40
CA SER A 46 -1.41 14.97 -0.48
C SER A 46 -1.41 14.59 1.00
N ASN A 47 -1.96 13.41 1.32
CA ASN A 47 -1.93 12.85 2.67
C ASN A 47 -0.66 12.05 2.97
N PHE A 48 0.22 11.83 1.98
CA PHE A 48 1.46 11.07 2.14
C PHE A 48 2.65 12.02 2.15
N LYS A 49 3.42 12.02 3.23
CA LYS A 49 4.63 12.82 3.35
C LYS A 49 5.75 12.00 3.98
N ASN A 50 6.75 11.67 3.18
CA ASN A 50 7.91 10.87 3.63
C ASN A 50 7.49 9.55 4.34
N GLY A 51 6.51 8.83 3.78
CA GLY A 51 6.02 7.58 4.36
C GLY A 51 5.12 7.74 5.59
N ILE A 52 4.70 8.95 5.93
CA ILE A 52 3.83 9.27 7.05
C ILE A 52 2.51 9.83 6.53
N LEU A 53 1.39 9.47 7.20
CA LEU A 53 0.07 9.97 6.86
C LEU A 53 -0.21 11.31 7.55
N ILE A 54 -0.66 12.29 6.76
CA ILE A 54 -1.05 13.63 7.23
C ILE A 54 -2.57 13.78 7.16
N LYS A 55 -3.18 14.16 8.27
CA LYS A 55 -4.63 14.39 8.39
C LYS A 55 -4.98 15.82 7.97
N ASN A 56 -5.96 15.98 7.08
CA ASN A 56 -6.46 17.28 6.64
C ASN A 56 -7.97 17.28 6.34
N ARG A 57 -8.62 16.12 6.41
CA ARG A 57 -10.08 15.94 6.24
C ARG A 57 -10.57 14.88 7.22
N TRP A 58 -11.83 14.95 7.58
CA TRP A 58 -12.50 14.03 8.51
C TRP A 58 -13.90 13.72 8.04
N THR A 59 -14.44 12.57 8.45
CA THR A 59 -15.81 12.15 8.16
C THR A 59 -16.40 11.40 9.35
N ASP A 60 -17.70 11.59 9.57
CA ASP A 60 -18.53 10.82 10.50
C ASP A 60 -19.35 9.74 9.79
N THR A 61 -19.25 9.67 8.44
CA THR A 61 -19.97 8.72 7.59
C THR A 61 -18.99 7.89 6.72
N PRO A 62 -18.03 7.14 7.32
CA PRO A 62 -17.06 6.38 6.56
C PRO A 62 -17.71 5.22 5.80
N ILE A 63 -17.21 4.93 4.59
CA ILE A 63 -17.70 3.83 3.73
C ILE A 63 -16.64 2.73 3.62
N VAL A 64 -15.37 3.08 3.36
CA VAL A 64 -14.26 2.14 3.27
C VAL A 64 -13.20 2.52 4.28
N MET A 65 -12.98 1.65 5.25
CA MET A 65 -12.06 1.92 6.35
C MET A 65 -10.79 1.10 6.26
N SER A 66 -9.66 1.79 6.33
CA SER A 66 -8.39 1.21 6.70
C SER A 66 -8.21 1.25 8.21
N VAL A 67 -7.55 0.25 8.77
CA VAL A 67 -7.29 0.12 10.21
C VAL A 67 -5.80 0.20 10.49
N LEU A 68 -5.45 0.31 11.77
CA LEU A 68 -4.06 0.32 12.22
C LEU A 68 -3.27 -0.86 11.63
N GLY A 69 -2.09 -0.57 11.06
CA GLY A 69 -1.19 -1.57 10.48
C GLY A 69 -1.40 -1.87 9.00
N ASP A 70 -2.49 -1.41 8.37
CA ASP A 70 -2.65 -1.54 6.92
C ASP A 70 -1.53 -0.77 6.19
N LEU A 71 -1.04 -1.31 5.08
CA LEU A 71 -0.17 -0.61 4.14
C LEU A 71 -1.04 0.10 3.09
N LEU A 72 -0.97 1.42 3.04
CA LEU A 72 -1.66 2.22 2.04
C LEU A 72 -0.77 2.48 0.83
N ILE A 73 -1.37 2.46 -0.36
CA ILE A 73 -0.71 2.81 -1.62
C ILE A 73 -1.60 3.73 -2.45
N THR A 74 -1.02 4.80 -3.00
CA THR A 74 -1.72 5.64 -3.97
C THR A 74 -1.72 4.97 -5.34
N CYS A 75 -2.89 4.89 -5.97
CA CYS A 75 -3.09 4.15 -7.22
C CYS A 75 -3.57 5.02 -8.40
N LYS A 76 -3.89 6.29 -8.15
CA LYS A 76 -4.30 7.28 -9.15
C LYS A 76 -3.72 8.66 -8.81
N GLY A 77 -3.54 9.51 -9.81
CA GLY A 77 -2.86 10.79 -9.66
C GLY A 77 -1.35 10.58 -9.47
N THR A 78 -0.79 10.97 -8.35
CA THR A 78 0.57 10.56 -7.96
C THR A 78 0.52 9.11 -7.51
N ILE A 79 1.19 8.22 -8.24
CA ILE A 79 1.08 6.77 -8.09
C ILE A 79 2.27 6.24 -7.30
N GLY A 80 2.01 5.31 -6.38
CA GLY A 80 3.04 4.53 -5.70
C GLY A 80 3.58 5.14 -4.42
N GLU A 81 3.00 6.25 -3.93
CA GLU A 81 3.27 6.69 -2.57
C GLU A 81 2.73 5.64 -1.59
N MET A 82 3.55 5.24 -0.64
CA MET A 82 3.17 4.23 0.35
C MET A 82 3.42 4.70 1.77
N ALA A 83 2.50 4.38 2.66
CA ALA A 83 2.63 4.62 4.10
C ALA A 83 1.84 3.58 4.89
N PHE A 84 2.34 3.20 6.05
CA PHE A 84 1.56 2.41 7.00
C PHE A 84 0.53 3.29 7.71
N ASN A 85 -0.66 2.75 7.89
CA ASN A 85 -1.65 3.36 8.74
C ASN A 85 -1.25 3.21 10.21
N THR A 86 -0.75 4.29 10.81
CA THR A 86 -0.38 4.40 12.22
C THR A 86 -1.39 5.21 13.03
N ILE A 87 -2.51 5.60 12.42
CA ILE A 87 -3.51 6.49 13.02
C ILE A 87 -4.62 5.70 13.72
N GLY A 88 -5.03 4.56 13.14
CA GLY A 88 -6.20 3.79 13.53
C GLY A 88 -7.25 3.78 12.42
N ASP A 89 -8.53 3.87 12.77
CA ASP A 89 -9.60 3.88 11.78
C ASP A 89 -9.55 5.16 10.94
N ILE A 90 -9.40 5.00 9.62
CA ILE A 90 -9.41 6.09 8.65
C ILE A 90 -10.24 5.71 7.43
N HIS A 91 -10.95 6.66 6.85
CA HIS A 91 -11.59 6.48 5.54
C HIS A 91 -10.59 6.77 4.41
N ILE A 92 -10.64 5.98 3.33
CA ILE A 92 -9.77 6.14 2.16
C ILE A 92 -10.57 6.41 0.89
N ALA A 93 -10.13 7.39 0.08
CA ALA A 93 -10.70 7.75 -1.21
C ALA A 93 -10.28 6.79 -2.32
N ARG A 94 -10.94 6.84 -3.47
CA ARG A 94 -10.67 5.98 -4.65
C ARG A 94 -9.24 6.06 -5.21
N GLN A 95 -8.47 7.07 -4.80
CA GLN A 95 -7.08 7.22 -5.19
C GLN A 95 -6.13 6.34 -4.35
N ILE A 96 -6.63 5.71 -3.31
CA ILE A 96 -5.86 4.93 -2.34
C ILE A 96 -6.43 3.51 -2.27
N MET A 97 -5.53 2.53 -2.18
CA MET A 97 -5.87 1.17 -1.78
C MET A 97 -5.16 0.83 -0.46
N ALA A 98 -5.82 0.03 0.37
CA ALA A 98 -5.25 -0.50 1.60
C ALA A 98 -4.96 -1.99 1.47
N ILE A 99 -3.75 -2.39 1.83
CA ILE A 99 -3.25 -3.77 1.79
C ILE A 99 -3.18 -4.25 3.24
N ARG A 100 -3.87 -5.35 3.55
CA ARG A 100 -3.93 -5.97 4.88
C ARG A 100 -3.53 -7.41 4.80
N SER A 101 -2.73 -7.89 5.74
CA SER A 101 -2.38 -9.30 5.87
C SER A 101 -2.04 -9.68 7.30
N SER A 102 -2.34 -10.93 7.65
CA SER A 102 -1.82 -11.61 8.85
C SER A 102 -0.83 -12.74 8.49
N PHE A 103 -0.54 -12.95 7.21
CA PHE A 103 0.23 -14.09 6.70
C PHE A 103 1.62 -13.70 6.18
N VAL A 104 1.85 -12.43 5.88
CA VAL A 104 3.08 -11.92 5.28
C VAL A 104 3.50 -10.62 5.96
N ASP A 105 4.80 -10.38 6.07
CA ASP A 105 5.32 -9.10 6.54
C ASP A 105 5.02 -7.99 5.51
N LEU A 106 4.15 -7.06 5.86
CA LEU A 106 3.78 -5.95 4.98
C LEU A 106 4.94 -5.00 4.69
N ASN A 107 5.99 -4.93 5.52
CA ASN A 107 7.20 -4.18 5.15
C ASN A 107 7.94 -4.87 3.99
N TYR A 108 7.97 -6.22 3.97
CA TYR A 108 8.51 -6.97 2.84
C TYR A 108 7.72 -6.67 1.56
N ILE A 109 6.39 -6.70 1.64
CA ILE A 109 5.51 -6.36 0.51
C ILE A 109 5.73 -4.91 0.05
N GLN A 110 5.87 -3.96 0.97
CA GLN A 110 6.16 -2.56 0.64
C GLN A 110 7.46 -2.42 -0.16
N TYR A 111 8.55 -3.05 0.27
CA TYR A 111 9.82 -2.99 -0.45
C TYR A 111 9.72 -3.66 -1.83
N TYR A 112 9.04 -4.80 -1.91
CA TYR A 112 8.83 -5.49 -3.18
C TYR A 112 8.02 -4.62 -4.16
N LEU A 113 6.90 -4.05 -3.73
CA LEU A 113 6.07 -3.17 -4.56
C LEU A 113 6.83 -1.91 -4.98
N SER A 114 7.61 -1.30 -4.08
CA SER A 114 8.44 -0.13 -4.39
C SER A 114 9.46 -0.44 -5.49
N ALA A 115 10.16 -1.57 -5.39
CA ALA A 115 11.15 -2.00 -6.38
C ALA A 115 10.53 -2.32 -7.75
N ASN A 116 9.28 -2.78 -7.78
CA ASN A 116 8.58 -3.20 -9.00
C ASN A 116 7.53 -2.20 -9.50
N LEU A 117 7.46 -1.01 -8.93
CA LEU A 117 6.41 -0.03 -9.22
C LEU A 117 6.30 0.30 -10.71
N GLN A 118 7.44 0.52 -11.39
CA GLN A 118 7.46 0.81 -12.82
C GLN A 118 6.93 -0.34 -13.69
N VAL A 119 7.22 -1.59 -13.30
CA VAL A 119 6.71 -2.79 -13.97
C VAL A 119 5.20 -2.87 -13.82
N LEU A 120 4.69 -2.66 -12.60
CA LEU A 120 3.25 -2.64 -12.32
C LEU A 120 2.53 -1.54 -13.09
N GLN A 121 3.12 -0.36 -13.21
CA GLN A 121 2.56 0.75 -14.00
C GLN A 121 2.49 0.43 -15.50
N ARG A 122 3.51 -0.22 -16.05
CA ARG A 122 3.53 -0.63 -17.48
C ARG A 122 2.51 -1.73 -17.79
N GLN A 123 2.26 -2.62 -16.84
CA GLN A 123 1.25 -3.70 -16.98
C GLN A 123 -0.19 -3.19 -16.93
N ALA A 124 -0.39 -1.99 -16.42
CA ALA A 124 -1.70 -1.35 -16.34
C ALA A 124 -2.14 -0.78 -17.69
N ASN A 125 -2.31 -1.57 -18.74
CA ASN A 125 -2.74 -1.26 -20.13
C ASN A 125 -3.89 -0.23 -20.28
N SER A 126 -3.88 0.84 -19.49
CA SER A 126 -4.93 1.87 -19.43
C SER A 126 -4.44 3.16 -20.05
N MET A 127 -5.27 3.82 -20.85
CA MET A 127 -5.03 5.17 -21.34
C MET A 127 -4.92 6.21 -20.20
N ILE A 128 -5.43 5.86 -19.01
CA ILE A 128 -5.32 6.68 -17.80
C ILE A 128 -4.21 6.10 -16.91
N PRO A 129 -3.16 6.85 -16.59
CA PRO A 129 -2.11 6.38 -15.68
C PRO A 129 -2.69 5.97 -14.32
N GLY A 130 -2.32 4.77 -13.85
CA GLY A 130 -2.80 4.25 -12.57
C GLY A 130 -2.38 2.82 -12.34
N ILE A 131 -2.51 2.35 -11.10
CA ILE A 131 -2.41 0.94 -10.77
C ILE A 131 -3.80 0.45 -10.44
N SER A 132 -4.29 -0.51 -11.24
CA SER A 132 -5.60 -1.09 -10.98
C SER A 132 -5.56 -2.09 -9.83
N ARG A 133 -6.72 -2.34 -9.21
CA ARG A 133 -6.88 -3.45 -8.24
C ARG A 133 -6.40 -4.78 -8.83
N GLY A 134 -6.77 -5.07 -10.08
CA GLY A 134 -6.37 -6.29 -10.76
C GLY A 134 -4.86 -6.38 -10.97
N THR A 135 -4.20 -5.28 -11.33
CA THR A 135 -2.74 -5.21 -11.46
C THR A 135 -2.04 -5.59 -10.16
N LEU A 136 -2.46 -5.01 -9.02
CA LEU A 136 -1.88 -5.36 -7.72
C LEU A 136 -2.15 -6.82 -7.34
N LEU A 137 -3.39 -7.28 -7.42
CA LEU A 137 -3.76 -8.63 -7.01
C LEU A 137 -3.08 -9.72 -7.86
N ASN A 138 -2.80 -9.44 -9.13
CA ASN A 138 -2.11 -10.36 -10.05
C ASN A 138 -0.58 -10.25 -9.98
N ALA A 139 -0.02 -9.29 -9.26
CA ALA A 139 1.43 -9.19 -9.07
C ALA A 139 1.99 -10.50 -8.50
N ILE A 140 3.05 -11.01 -9.12
CA ILE A 140 3.72 -12.24 -8.69
C ILE A 140 4.86 -11.86 -7.76
N VAL A 141 4.79 -12.31 -6.52
CA VAL A 141 5.72 -12.00 -5.43
C VAL A 141 6.59 -13.21 -5.12
N PRO A 142 7.92 -13.09 -5.06
CA PRO A 142 8.78 -14.14 -4.53
C PRO A 142 8.66 -14.14 -3.01
N LEU A 143 8.10 -15.20 -2.45
CA LEU A 143 7.74 -15.28 -1.03
C LEU A 143 8.74 -16.12 -0.25
N PRO A 144 9.63 -15.52 0.58
CA PRO A 144 10.47 -16.21 1.54
C PRO A 144 9.66 -16.75 2.73
N PRO A 145 10.20 -17.69 3.51
CA PRO A 145 9.69 -17.98 4.86
C PRO A 145 9.64 -16.73 5.75
N LEU A 146 8.70 -16.65 6.69
CA LEU A 146 8.46 -15.44 7.52
C LEU A 146 9.73 -14.92 8.22
N MET A 147 10.56 -15.81 8.77
CA MET A 147 11.81 -15.41 9.42
C MET A 147 12.79 -14.75 8.44
N GLU A 148 12.78 -15.19 7.20
CA GLU A 148 13.61 -14.60 6.16
C GLU A 148 13.05 -13.26 5.67
N GLN A 149 11.73 -13.11 5.57
CA GLN A 149 11.10 -11.82 5.30
C GLN A 149 11.56 -10.77 6.35
N ALA A 150 11.48 -11.12 7.64
CA ALA A 150 11.91 -10.26 8.73
C ALA A 150 13.40 -9.90 8.64
N ARG A 151 14.27 -10.88 8.28
CA ARG A 151 15.72 -10.66 8.09
C ARG A 151 15.99 -9.71 6.93
N ILE A 152 15.33 -9.89 5.79
CA ILE A 152 15.45 -9.02 4.61
C ILE A 152 15.03 -7.59 4.97
N VAL A 153 13.90 -7.43 5.63
CA VAL A 153 13.38 -6.13 6.08
C VAL A 153 14.38 -5.43 7.01
N ALA A 154 14.96 -6.16 7.97
CA ALA A 154 15.96 -5.61 8.90
C ALA A 154 17.22 -5.13 8.16
N ILE A 155 17.72 -5.91 7.19
CA ILE A 155 18.89 -5.54 6.37
C ILE A 155 18.60 -4.28 5.55
N ILE A 156 17.46 -4.21 4.87
CA ILE A 156 17.09 -3.05 4.04
C ILE A 156 17.00 -1.78 4.92
N LYS A 157 16.35 -1.86 6.07
CA LYS A 157 16.25 -0.74 7.02
C LYS A 157 17.63 -0.28 7.51
N HIS A 158 18.52 -1.22 7.81
CA HIS A 158 19.88 -0.91 8.23
C HIS A 158 20.66 -0.19 7.12
N LEU A 159 20.65 -0.71 5.90
CA LEU A 159 21.32 -0.08 4.75
C LEU A 159 20.76 1.33 4.48
N ALA A 160 19.44 1.51 4.50
CA ALA A 160 18.82 2.83 4.33
C ALA A 160 19.28 3.83 5.40
N SER A 161 19.45 3.39 6.65
CA SER A 161 19.93 4.24 7.74
C SER A 161 21.38 4.68 7.59
N ILE A 162 22.22 3.89 6.92
CA ILE A 162 23.62 4.23 6.61
C ILE A 162 23.68 5.25 5.47
N MET A 163 22.86 5.07 4.43
CA MET A 163 22.85 5.93 3.23
C MET A 163 22.22 7.31 3.48
N SER A 164 21.47 7.50 4.56
CA SER A 164 20.83 8.76 4.93
C SER A 164 21.69 9.66 5.84
N ARG A 165 22.92 9.24 6.16
CA ARG A 165 23.92 9.99 6.91
C ARG A 165 24.89 10.72 5.98
#